data_a3fb32d129a0668200d10f32165ef8d6
#
_entry.id   a3fb32d129a0668200d10f32165ef8d6
#
_cell.length_a   1.000
_cell.length_b   1.000
_cell.length_c   1.000
_cell.angle_alpha   90.00
_cell.angle_beta   90.00
_cell.angle_gamma   90.00
#
_symmetry.space_group_name_H-M   'P 1'
#
loop_
_entity.id
_entity.type
_entity.pdbx_description
1 polymer ?
#
loop_
_entity_poly.entity_id
_entity_poly.type
_entity_poly.pdbx_seq_one_letter_code
_entity_poly.pdbx_strand_id
1 'polypeptide(L)'
;MKKQILALCLIAGAALTSFARPTVLSLKENIQDSTIVYPQSFETDTQELMKNWYLQNYAVVDRSGANLSDVPTSDKDFIARLQKMPTVIEMPYNGVVRSYINMYTQRRRQLVEEMLGLSLYYMPFFEQALEKEGVPLELKYLPVIESALNPDAVSRVGATGLWQFMLTTAKGLGLEVNSIIDERRDPIRSSEMAAKYLKQLYNIYGDWSLAIASYNCGPGTINKAIRRSGGTADKKKDFWDIYFYLPQETRGYVPAFIAANYVMTYYKDHNLGKSLARRPILTDTIHVNKRVHFEQISAVLNIPMEELRVLNPQYRKDEIPGDIRPYALTLPSQQIYSYIVSED
;
A
#
# COMPACT_ATOMS: atom_id res chain seq x y z
N MET A 1 -44.83 -64.61 -49.99
CA MET A 1 -43.75 -63.74 -50.57
C MET A 1 -43.76 -62.39 -49.84
N LYS A 2 -42.89 -62.23 -48.86
CA LYS A 2 -42.80 -60.97 -48.04
C LYS A 2 -41.61 -60.18 -48.53
N LYS A 3 -41.86 -58.93 -49.03
CA LYS A 3 -40.86 -57.98 -49.36
C LYS A 3 -40.41 -57.26 -48.08
N GLN A 4 -39.17 -57.42 -47.74
CA GLN A 4 -38.54 -56.62 -46.67
C GLN A 4 -38.03 -55.29 -47.28
N ILE A 5 -38.51 -54.19 -46.75
CA ILE A 5 -38.04 -52.85 -47.08
C ILE A 5 -36.97 -52.52 -46.04
N LEU A 6 -35.73 -52.38 -46.50
CA LEU A 6 -34.58 -51.95 -45.70
C LEU A 6 -34.60 -50.42 -45.61
N ALA A 7 -34.92 -49.87 -44.46
CA ALA A 7 -34.81 -48.43 -44.19
C ALA A 7 -33.37 -48.08 -43.80
N LEU A 8 -32.70 -47.33 -44.68
CA LEU A 8 -31.34 -46.81 -44.42
C LEU A 8 -31.49 -45.50 -43.64
N CYS A 9 -31.21 -45.52 -42.33
CA CYS A 9 -31.11 -44.31 -41.51
C CYS A 9 -29.74 -43.65 -41.77
N LEU A 10 -29.72 -42.56 -42.55
CA LEU A 10 -28.61 -41.63 -42.66
C LEU A 10 -28.54 -40.81 -41.38
N ILE A 11 -27.61 -41.11 -40.48
CA ILE A 11 -27.27 -40.24 -39.36
C ILE A 11 -26.36 -39.15 -39.90
N ALA A 12 -26.95 -37.97 -40.18
CA ALA A 12 -26.16 -36.77 -40.44
C ALA A 12 -25.52 -36.30 -39.10
N GLY A 13 -24.24 -36.62 -38.92
CA GLY A 13 -23.44 -36.10 -37.85
C GLY A 13 -23.22 -34.58 -38.06
N ALA A 14 -24.05 -33.77 -37.40
CA ALA A 14 -23.75 -32.36 -37.27
C ALA A 14 -22.51 -32.20 -36.38
N ALA A 15 -21.35 -31.98 -37.00
CA ALA A 15 -20.16 -31.50 -36.33
C ALA A 15 -20.49 -30.11 -35.79
N LEU A 16 -20.78 -30.04 -34.51
CA LEU A 16 -20.79 -28.78 -33.75
C LEU A 16 -19.35 -28.25 -33.72
N THR A 17 -18.98 -27.50 -34.75
CA THR A 17 -17.81 -26.62 -34.67
C THR A 17 -18.14 -25.57 -33.62
N SER A 18 -17.67 -25.81 -32.42
CA SER A 18 -17.59 -24.79 -31.37
C SER A 18 -16.70 -23.68 -31.94
N PHE A 19 -17.29 -22.67 -32.52
CA PHE A 19 -16.62 -21.40 -32.76
C PHE A 19 -16.34 -20.84 -31.36
N ALA A 20 -15.12 -21.06 -30.86
CA ALA A 20 -14.59 -20.29 -29.75
C ALA A 20 -14.80 -18.82 -30.15
N ARG A 21 -15.75 -18.14 -29.48
CA ARG A 21 -15.87 -16.68 -29.60
C ARG A 21 -14.48 -16.13 -29.30
N PRO A 22 -13.90 -15.28 -30.16
CA PRO A 22 -12.66 -14.64 -29.82
C PRO A 22 -12.92 -13.98 -28.48
N THR A 23 -12.21 -14.41 -27.46
CA THR A 23 -12.20 -13.76 -26.14
C THR A 23 -11.70 -12.37 -26.47
N VAL A 24 -12.60 -11.38 -26.41
CA VAL A 24 -12.19 -9.98 -26.48
C VAL A 24 -11.34 -9.82 -25.24
N LEU A 25 -10.01 -9.88 -25.42
CA LEU A 25 -9.04 -9.62 -24.37
C LEU A 25 -9.45 -8.28 -23.79
N SER A 26 -9.84 -8.28 -22.53
CA SER A 26 -10.31 -7.08 -21.87
C SER A 26 -9.23 -6.00 -21.99
N LEU A 27 -9.61 -4.72 -22.07
CA LEU A 27 -8.66 -3.60 -22.08
C LEU A 27 -7.62 -3.74 -20.99
N LYS A 28 -8.01 -4.23 -19.80
CA LYS A 28 -7.14 -4.42 -18.63
C LYS A 28 -5.97 -5.39 -18.84
N GLU A 29 -6.11 -6.38 -19.73
CA GLU A 29 -5.07 -7.38 -20.02
C GLU A 29 -4.10 -6.91 -21.12
N ASN A 30 -4.53 -5.98 -21.97
CA ASN A 30 -3.77 -5.53 -23.16
C ASN A 30 -3.21 -4.12 -23.06
N ILE A 31 -3.42 -3.41 -21.94
CA ILE A 31 -2.91 -2.05 -21.78
C ILE A 31 -1.38 -2.06 -21.82
N GLN A 32 -0.85 -1.24 -22.74
CA GLN A 32 0.54 -0.84 -22.79
C GLN A 32 0.60 0.67 -22.77
N ASP A 33 1.45 1.22 -21.93
CA ASP A 33 1.69 2.65 -21.83
C ASP A 33 3.20 2.90 -21.76
N SER A 34 3.75 3.51 -22.80
CA SER A 34 5.17 3.89 -22.85
C SER A 34 5.48 5.18 -22.07
N THR A 35 4.45 5.84 -21.57
CA THR A 35 4.55 7.14 -20.85
C THR A 35 4.37 6.97 -19.35
N ILE A 36 4.75 5.82 -18.79
CA ILE A 36 4.61 5.50 -17.37
C ILE A 36 5.37 6.51 -16.51
N VAL A 37 4.68 7.09 -15.51
CA VAL A 37 5.26 7.90 -14.45
C VAL A 37 5.26 7.09 -13.17
N TYR A 38 6.45 6.90 -12.58
CA TYR A 38 6.58 6.19 -11.32
C TYR A 38 6.15 7.09 -10.15
N PRO A 39 5.48 6.56 -9.10
CA PRO A 39 5.21 7.29 -7.87
C PRO A 39 6.48 7.91 -7.28
N GLN A 40 6.35 9.06 -6.61
CA GLN A 40 7.49 9.79 -6.02
C GLN A 40 8.26 8.93 -5.00
N SER A 41 7.60 7.98 -4.33
CA SER A 41 8.24 7.04 -3.42
C SER A 41 9.34 6.18 -4.06
N PHE A 42 9.30 5.97 -5.38
CA PHE A 42 10.38 5.29 -6.10
C PHE A 42 11.67 6.13 -6.21
N GLU A 43 11.57 7.44 -5.99
CA GLU A 43 12.73 8.35 -5.94
C GLU A 43 13.34 8.43 -4.53
N THR A 44 12.73 7.78 -3.52
CA THR A 44 13.21 7.80 -2.14
C THR A 44 14.69 7.42 -2.07
N ASP A 45 15.47 8.26 -1.41
CA ASP A 45 16.88 7.97 -1.15
C ASP A 45 16.97 6.83 -0.12
N THR A 46 17.45 5.67 -0.59
CA THR A 46 17.60 4.49 0.25
C THR A 46 18.64 4.70 1.35
N GLN A 47 19.65 5.52 1.15
CA GLN A 47 20.64 5.84 2.19
C GLN A 47 20.00 6.67 3.31
N GLU A 48 19.12 7.60 2.96
CA GLU A 48 18.37 8.38 3.94
C GLU A 48 17.37 7.50 4.71
N LEU A 49 16.66 6.62 4.00
CA LEU A 49 15.75 5.67 4.64
C LEU A 49 16.47 4.71 5.60
N MET A 50 17.70 4.30 5.24
CA MET A 50 18.55 3.45 6.08
C MET A 50 19.05 4.14 7.37
N LYS A 51 18.99 5.47 7.47
CA LYS A 51 19.28 6.19 8.71
C LYS A 51 18.13 6.05 9.72
N ASN A 52 16.98 5.51 9.30
CA ASN A 52 15.88 5.25 10.22
C ASN A 52 16.37 4.36 11.37
N TRP A 53 16.19 4.83 12.60
CA TRP A 53 16.67 4.17 13.80
C TRP A 53 16.16 2.73 13.95
N TYR A 54 14.88 2.48 13.57
CA TYR A 54 14.29 1.15 13.59
C TYR A 54 15.02 0.18 12.65
N LEU A 55 15.31 0.61 11.41
CA LEU A 55 16.06 -0.21 10.46
C LEU A 55 17.48 -0.54 10.96
N GLN A 56 18.14 0.42 11.62
CA GLN A 56 19.48 0.21 12.15
C GLN A 56 19.53 -0.74 13.35
N ASN A 57 18.50 -0.71 14.20
CA ASN A 57 18.53 -1.42 15.49
C ASN A 57 17.69 -2.71 15.50
N TYR A 58 16.62 -2.79 14.71
CA TYR A 58 15.67 -3.91 14.75
C TYR A 58 15.53 -4.66 13.43
N ALA A 59 15.72 -4.02 12.30
CA ALA A 59 15.73 -4.65 11.00
C ALA A 59 17.18 -4.76 10.47
N VAL A 60 18.02 -5.53 11.17
CA VAL A 60 19.39 -5.74 10.74
C VAL A 60 19.39 -6.48 9.40
N VAL A 61 19.71 -5.75 8.35
CA VAL A 61 19.85 -6.28 7.01
C VAL A 61 21.23 -6.90 6.89
N ASP A 62 21.32 -8.23 6.89
CA ASP A 62 22.56 -8.93 6.53
C ASP A 62 22.80 -8.79 5.02
N ARG A 63 23.75 -7.96 4.65
CA ARG A 63 24.10 -7.67 3.26
C ARG A 63 25.07 -8.67 2.65
N SER A 64 25.47 -9.70 3.35
CA SER A 64 26.38 -10.74 2.79
C SER A 64 25.78 -11.46 1.56
N GLY A 65 24.44 -11.41 1.39
CA GLY A 65 23.72 -11.86 0.20
C GLY A 65 23.25 -10.77 -0.76
N ALA A 66 23.63 -9.49 -0.56
CA ALA A 66 23.06 -8.33 -1.25
C ALA A 66 23.33 -8.24 -2.77
N ASN A 67 24.18 -9.10 -3.32
CA ASN A 67 24.52 -9.12 -4.75
C ASN A 67 23.73 -10.16 -5.57
N LEU A 68 22.67 -10.75 -5.01
CA LEU A 68 21.84 -11.67 -5.78
C LEU A 68 20.98 -10.90 -6.78
N SER A 69 21.14 -11.22 -8.07
CA SER A 69 20.28 -10.69 -9.12
C SER A 69 18.84 -11.21 -8.99
N ASP A 70 17.92 -10.53 -9.67
CA ASP A 70 16.55 -11.01 -9.83
C ASP A 70 16.53 -12.38 -10.52
N VAL A 71 15.53 -13.19 -10.17
CA VAL A 71 15.25 -14.48 -10.82
C VAL A 71 14.43 -14.22 -12.08
N PRO A 72 14.90 -14.64 -13.28
CA PRO A 72 14.11 -14.53 -14.49
C PRO A 72 12.73 -15.16 -14.31
N THR A 73 11.68 -14.38 -14.47
CA THR A 73 10.30 -14.79 -14.26
C THR A 73 9.50 -14.58 -15.53
N SER A 74 8.79 -15.64 -15.99
CA SER A 74 7.95 -15.56 -17.20
C SER A 74 6.63 -14.84 -16.92
N ASP A 75 5.98 -14.31 -17.98
CA ASP A 75 4.65 -13.72 -17.85
C ASP A 75 3.62 -14.72 -17.29
N LYS A 76 3.75 -15.99 -17.68
CA LYS A 76 2.92 -17.07 -17.17
C LYS A 76 3.05 -17.22 -15.65
N ASP A 77 4.27 -17.10 -15.12
CA ASP A 77 4.51 -17.19 -13.67
C ASP A 77 4.00 -15.96 -12.93
N PHE A 78 4.16 -14.76 -13.50
CA PHE A 78 3.56 -13.54 -12.94
C PHE A 78 2.04 -13.66 -12.84
N ILE A 79 1.38 -14.07 -13.93
CA ILE A 79 -0.08 -14.27 -13.96
C ILE A 79 -0.50 -15.31 -12.92
N ALA A 80 0.18 -16.47 -12.89
CA ALA A 80 -0.16 -17.55 -11.95
C ALA A 80 0.00 -17.12 -10.49
N ARG A 81 1.03 -16.33 -10.16
CA ARG A 81 1.25 -15.80 -8.82
C ARG A 81 0.21 -14.77 -8.45
N LEU A 82 -0.11 -13.79 -9.30
CA LEU A 82 -1.16 -12.80 -9.07
C LEU A 82 -2.53 -13.46 -8.84
N GLN A 83 -2.88 -14.49 -9.63
CA GLN A 83 -4.12 -15.24 -9.48
C GLN A 83 -4.20 -16.06 -8.18
N LYS A 84 -3.06 -16.44 -7.60
CA LYS A 84 -2.99 -17.18 -6.33
C LYS A 84 -3.02 -16.28 -5.10
N MET A 85 -2.86 -14.97 -5.27
CA MET A 85 -2.90 -14.06 -4.13
C MET A 85 -4.30 -14.06 -3.50
N PRO A 86 -4.41 -14.21 -2.18
CA PRO A 86 -5.70 -14.20 -1.48
C PRO A 86 -6.21 -12.76 -1.32
N THR A 87 -6.54 -12.10 -2.43
CA THR A 87 -6.99 -10.71 -2.47
C THR A 87 -8.45 -10.61 -2.86
N VAL A 88 -9.17 -9.65 -2.29
CA VAL A 88 -10.54 -9.27 -2.69
C VAL A 88 -10.49 -8.37 -3.92
N ILE A 89 -9.46 -7.53 -4.00
CA ILE A 89 -9.25 -6.61 -5.12
C ILE A 89 -8.65 -7.39 -6.29
N GLU A 90 -9.21 -7.23 -7.47
CA GLU A 90 -8.71 -7.86 -8.69
C GLU A 90 -7.31 -7.34 -9.03
N MET A 91 -6.39 -8.26 -9.31
CA MET A 91 -4.97 -7.97 -9.62
C MET A 91 -4.64 -8.41 -11.06
N PRO A 92 -5.13 -7.71 -12.10
CA PRO A 92 -4.86 -8.08 -13.48
C PRO A 92 -3.38 -7.87 -13.83
N TYR A 93 -2.86 -8.74 -14.71
CA TYR A 93 -1.54 -8.63 -15.28
C TYR A 93 -1.59 -7.98 -16.66
N ASN A 94 -0.73 -7.00 -16.90
CA ASN A 94 -0.52 -6.37 -18.21
C ASN A 94 0.88 -5.77 -18.28
N GLY A 95 1.25 -5.20 -19.44
CA GLY A 95 2.58 -4.63 -19.68
C GLY A 95 2.94 -3.49 -18.72
N VAL A 96 1.96 -2.71 -18.27
CA VAL A 96 2.17 -1.63 -17.30
C VAL A 96 2.48 -2.19 -15.92
N VAL A 97 1.68 -3.14 -15.43
CA VAL A 97 1.91 -3.84 -14.14
C VAL A 97 3.28 -4.51 -14.14
N ARG A 98 3.65 -5.20 -15.23
CA ARG A 98 4.98 -5.81 -15.41
C ARG A 98 6.10 -4.78 -15.25
N SER A 99 5.95 -3.60 -15.83
CA SER A 99 6.97 -2.55 -15.74
C SER A 99 7.21 -2.09 -14.30
N TYR A 100 6.15 -1.98 -13.49
CA TYR A 100 6.26 -1.66 -12.06
C TYR A 100 6.86 -2.82 -11.25
N ILE A 101 6.49 -4.07 -11.53
CA ILE A 101 7.12 -5.24 -10.88
C ILE A 101 8.63 -5.24 -11.16
N ASN A 102 9.04 -5.07 -12.44
CA ASN A 102 10.45 -5.03 -12.82
C ASN A 102 11.20 -3.83 -12.18
N MET A 103 10.53 -2.70 -11.97
CA MET A 103 11.13 -1.58 -11.24
C MET A 103 11.52 -2.00 -9.82
N TYR A 104 10.65 -2.68 -9.09
CA TYR A 104 10.95 -3.18 -7.76
C TYR A 104 12.00 -4.30 -7.74
N THR A 105 11.83 -5.33 -8.59
CA THR A 105 12.63 -6.55 -8.55
C THR A 105 14.02 -6.39 -9.15
N GLN A 106 14.22 -5.40 -10.03
CA GLN A 106 15.46 -5.22 -10.77
C GLN A 106 16.18 -3.90 -10.44
N ARG A 107 15.45 -2.76 -10.45
CA ARG A 107 16.07 -1.44 -10.34
C ARG A 107 16.11 -0.90 -8.92
N ARG A 108 15.10 -1.20 -8.10
CA ARG A 108 14.94 -0.65 -6.74
C ARG A 108 14.98 -1.73 -5.67
N ARG A 109 15.79 -2.76 -5.90
CA ARG A 109 15.91 -3.93 -5.00
C ARG A 109 16.23 -3.52 -3.56
N GLN A 110 17.20 -2.64 -3.37
CA GLN A 110 17.58 -2.16 -2.05
C GLN A 110 16.40 -1.46 -1.34
N LEU A 111 15.65 -0.60 -2.07
CA LEU A 111 14.46 0.04 -1.52
C LEU A 111 13.41 -0.99 -1.07
N VAL A 112 13.22 -2.07 -1.83
CA VAL A 112 12.30 -3.15 -1.44
C VAL A 112 12.77 -3.83 -0.15
N GLU A 113 14.07 -4.09 0.00
CA GLU A 113 14.62 -4.71 1.21
C GLU A 113 14.43 -3.82 2.44
N GLU A 114 14.63 -2.50 2.32
CA GLU A 114 14.34 -1.55 3.40
C GLU A 114 12.84 -1.51 3.74
N MET A 115 11.96 -1.48 2.72
CA MET A 115 10.51 -1.53 2.94
C MET A 115 10.07 -2.85 3.58
N LEU A 116 10.67 -3.98 3.24
CA LEU A 116 10.41 -5.27 3.89
C LEU A 116 10.79 -5.21 5.38
N GLY A 117 11.88 -4.53 5.73
CA GLY A 117 12.26 -4.28 7.12
C GLY A 117 11.22 -3.43 7.85
N LEU A 118 10.87 -2.27 7.30
CA LEU A 118 9.87 -1.36 7.88
C LEU A 118 8.48 -1.99 7.98
N SER A 119 8.12 -2.87 7.05
CA SER A 119 6.82 -3.55 7.03
C SER A 119 6.57 -4.38 8.29
N LEU A 120 7.62 -4.91 8.91
CA LEU A 120 7.50 -5.68 10.15
C LEU A 120 6.92 -4.86 11.31
N TYR A 121 7.18 -3.55 11.29
CA TYR A 121 6.67 -2.62 12.31
C TYR A 121 5.33 -2.00 11.91
N TYR A 122 5.19 -1.53 10.66
CA TYR A 122 4.03 -0.74 10.28
C TYR A 122 2.80 -1.56 9.85
N MET A 123 3.00 -2.73 9.20
CA MET A 123 1.87 -3.52 8.68
C MET A 123 0.82 -3.90 9.73
N PRO A 124 1.17 -4.26 10.98
CA PRO A 124 0.16 -4.56 12.01
C PRO A 124 -0.80 -3.40 12.28
N PHE A 125 -0.34 -2.14 12.29
CA PHE A 125 -1.20 -0.97 12.46
C PHE A 125 -2.15 -0.77 11.29
N PHE A 126 -1.64 -0.99 10.06
CA PHE A 126 -2.45 -0.89 8.84
C PHE A 126 -3.53 -1.97 8.82
N GLU A 127 -3.15 -3.22 9.09
CA GLU A 127 -4.08 -4.35 9.12
C GLU A 127 -5.19 -4.13 10.15
N GLN A 128 -4.86 -3.71 11.36
CA GLN A 128 -5.82 -3.42 12.40
C GLN A 128 -6.82 -2.32 11.99
N ALA A 129 -6.34 -1.24 11.37
CA ALA A 129 -7.18 -0.14 10.92
C ALA A 129 -8.11 -0.56 9.77
N LEU A 130 -7.59 -1.33 8.81
CA LEU A 130 -8.37 -1.83 7.67
C LEU A 130 -9.42 -2.84 8.12
N GLU A 131 -9.07 -3.77 9.00
CA GLU A 131 -9.99 -4.76 9.56
C GLU A 131 -11.12 -4.10 10.34
N LYS A 132 -10.80 -3.13 11.19
CA LYS A 132 -11.79 -2.34 11.96
C LYS A 132 -12.84 -1.67 11.06
N GLU A 133 -12.45 -1.19 9.89
CA GLU A 133 -13.34 -0.58 8.92
C GLU A 133 -13.98 -1.60 7.95
N GLY A 134 -13.56 -2.86 7.97
CA GLY A 134 -14.06 -3.91 7.09
C GLY A 134 -13.73 -3.66 5.62
N VAL A 135 -12.53 -3.18 5.34
CA VAL A 135 -11.99 -2.96 3.98
C VAL A 135 -10.87 -3.97 3.68
N PRO A 136 -10.58 -4.26 2.39
CA PRO A 136 -9.60 -5.26 2.01
C PRO A 136 -8.22 -5.05 2.62
N LEU A 137 -7.63 -6.11 3.16
CA LEU A 137 -6.32 -6.05 3.84
C LEU A 137 -5.16 -5.77 2.89
N GLU A 138 -5.29 -6.09 1.62
CA GLU A 138 -4.29 -5.76 0.59
C GLU A 138 -4.06 -4.26 0.42
N LEU A 139 -5.00 -3.41 0.86
CA LEU A 139 -4.84 -1.95 0.88
C LEU A 139 -3.69 -1.49 1.80
N LYS A 140 -3.21 -2.34 2.69
CA LYS A 140 -2.00 -2.08 3.52
C LYS A 140 -0.74 -1.78 2.70
N TYR A 141 -0.73 -2.14 1.43
CA TYR A 141 0.40 -1.85 0.54
C TYR A 141 0.33 -0.48 -0.15
N LEU A 142 -0.72 0.33 0.10
CA LEU A 142 -0.74 1.71 -0.38
C LEU A 142 0.42 2.56 0.19
N PRO A 143 0.77 2.51 1.49
CA PRO A 143 1.94 3.23 2.01
C PRO A 143 3.27 2.84 1.37
N VAL A 144 3.38 1.65 0.75
CA VAL A 144 4.56 1.25 -0.04
C VAL A 144 4.75 2.18 -1.24
N ILE A 145 3.65 2.48 -1.96
CA ILE A 145 3.68 3.36 -3.13
C ILE A 145 3.57 4.84 -2.79
N GLU A 146 3.06 5.20 -1.61
CA GLU A 146 2.91 6.57 -1.18
C GLU A 146 4.20 7.16 -0.59
N SER A 147 4.82 6.43 0.32
CA SER A 147 5.93 6.94 1.14
C SER A 147 7.14 6.01 1.25
N ALA A 148 7.14 4.86 0.58
CA ALA A 148 8.09 3.79 0.84
C ALA A 148 8.15 3.39 2.34
N LEU A 149 7.00 3.45 3.02
CA LEU A 149 6.83 3.21 4.47
C LEU A 149 7.60 4.21 5.37
N ASN A 150 7.89 5.40 4.87
CA ASN A 150 8.54 6.46 5.64
C ASN A 150 7.48 7.40 6.28
N PRO A 151 7.34 7.43 7.63
CA PRO A 151 6.38 8.32 8.30
C PRO A 151 6.75 9.80 8.18
N ASP A 152 8.01 10.11 7.91
CA ASP A 152 8.51 11.47 7.75
C ASP A 152 8.45 12.00 6.32
N ALA A 153 8.01 11.17 5.37
CA ALA A 153 7.93 11.56 3.98
C ALA A 153 7.03 12.79 3.77
N VAL A 154 7.54 13.76 3.02
CA VAL A 154 6.81 14.95 2.59
C VAL A 154 6.99 15.09 1.08
N SER A 155 5.88 15.05 0.34
CA SER A 155 5.93 15.21 -1.12
C SER A 155 6.17 16.66 -1.53
N ARG A 156 6.53 16.89 -2.79
CA ARG A 156 6.72 18.23 -3.38
C ARG A 156 5.51 19.15 -3.22
N VAL A 157 4.30 18.57 -3.10
CA VAL A 157 3.03 19.28 -2.93
C VAL A 157 2.53 19.30 -1.48
N GLY A 158 3.33 18.81 -0.52
CA GLY A 158 3.04 18.87 0.91
C GLY A 158 2.15 17.74 1.44
N ALA A 159 1.92 16.68 0.67
CA ALA A 159 1.37 15.44 1.21
C ALA A 159 2.38 14.83 2.20
N THR A 160 1.91 14.33 3.35
CA THR A 160 2.80 13.97 4.46
C THR A 160 2.41 12.63 5.08
N GLY A 161 3.44 11.91 5.56
CA GLY A 161 3.31 10.70 6.36
C GLY A 161 3.18 9.43 5.53
N LEU A 162 2.94 8.32 6.22
CA LEU A 162 2.84 6.99 5.62
C LEU A 162 1.82 6.91 4.48
N TRP A 163 0.66 7.55 4.69
CA TRP A 163 -0.48 7.55 3.78
C TRP A 163 -0.56 8.78 2.88
N GLN A 164 0.44 9.66 2.93
CA GLN A 164 0.57 10.87 2.11
C GLN A 164 -0.68 11.76 2.06
N PHE A 165 -1.25 12.06 3.22
CA PHE A 165 -2.40 12.94 3.29
C PHE A 165 -2.03 14.39 2.97
N MET A 166 -2.79 15.01 2.06
CA MET A 166 -2.82 16.46 1.92
C MET A 166 -3.41 17.11 3.17
N LEU A 167 -2.93 18.31 3.52
CA LEU A 167 -3.36 19.01 4.73
C LEU A 167 -4.90 19.20 4.81
N THR A 168 -5.52 19.58 3.70
CA THR A 168 -6.97 19.77 3.63
C THR A 168 -7.74 18.46 3.85
N THR A 169 -7.28 17.37 3.23
CA THR A 169 -7.88 16.03 3.40
C THR A 169 -7.71 15.54 4.84
N ALA A 170 -6.51 15.68 5.41
CA ALA A 170 -6.23 15.30 6.78
C ALA A 170 -7.16 16.00 7.79
N LYS A 171 -7.29 17.33 7.69
CA LYS A 171 -8.18 18.11 8.54
C LYS A 171 -9.65 17.74 8.33
N GLY A 172 -10.06 17.51 7.09
CA GLY A 172 -11.42 17.07 6.77
C GLY A 172 -11.78 15.70 7.35
N LEU A 173 -10.79 14.84 7.55
CA LEU A 173 -10.91 13.53 8.20
C LEU A 173 -10.77 13.59 9.73
N GLY A 174 -10.41 14.75 10.30
CA GLY A 174 -10.27 14.95 11.73
C GLY A 174 -8.87 14.66 12.29
N LEU A 175 -7.84 14.61 11.43
CA LEU A 175 -6.46 14.57 11.89
C LEU A 175 -6.01 15.95 12.36
N GLU A 176 -5.35 16.00 13.51
CA GLU A 176 -4.76 17.21 14.06
C GLU A 176 -3.44 17.53 13.35
N VAL A 177 -3.35 18.75 12.81
CA VAL A 177 -2.11 19.25 12.21
C VAL A 177 -1.90 20.70 12.62
N ASN A 178 -0.87 20.91 13.44
CA ASN A 178 -0.48 22.23 13.97
C ASN A 178 1.06 22.36 14.07
N SER A 179 1.56 23.34 14.82
CA SER A 179 2.99 23.59 14.99
C SER A 179 3.71 22.56 15.90
N ILE A 180 2.99 21.81 16.74
CA ILE A 180 3.52 20.83 17.68
C ILE A 180 3.24 19.41 17.18
N ILE A 181 2.06 19.18 16.63
CA ILE A 181 1.53 17.86 16.25
C ILE A 181 1.25 17.80 14.77
N ASP A 182 1.56 16.66 14.14
CA ASP A 182 1.13 16.31 12.79
C ASP A 182 0.70 14.83 12.78
N GLU A 183 -0.57 14.56 13.03
CA GLU A 183 -1.14 13.21 13.07
C GLU A 183 -1.12 12.49 11.71
N ARG A 184 -0.76 13.16 10.61
CA ARG A 184 -0.49 12.48 9.32
C ARG A 184 0.72 11.57 9.40
N ARG A 185 1.64 11.81 10.34
CA ARG A 185 2.83 11.01 10.62
C ARG A 185 2.57 9.87 11.61
N ASP A 186 1.53 9.99 12.43
CA ASP A 186 1.13 8.97 13.41
C ASP A 186 0.70 7.68 12.70
N PRO A 187 1.38 6.54 12.90
CA PRO A 187 1.05 5.30 12.21
C PRO A 187 -0.36 4.79 12.50
N ILE A 188 -0.85 4.99 13.72
CA ILE A 188 -2.18 4.51 14.16
C ILE A 188 -3.26 5.44 13.63
N ARG A 189 -3.17 6.74 13.96
CA ARG A 189 -4.19 7.73 13.62
C ARG A 189 -4.35 7.90 12.11
N SER A 190 -3.23 8.01 11.38
CA SER A 190 -3.30 8.14 9.94
C SER A 190 -3.87 6.89 9.26
N SER A 191 -3.57 5.69 9.77
CA SER A 191 -4.12 4.45 9.23
C SER A 191 -5.62 4.31 9.46
N GLU A 192 -6.12 4.68 10.65
CA GLU A 192 -7.56 4.73 10.91
C GLU A 192 -8.30 5.65 9.93
N MET A 193 -7.73 6.83 9.68
CA MET A 193 -8.35 7.79 8.76
C MET A 193 -8.21 7.36 7.30
N ALA A 194 -7.12 6.70 6.93
CA ALA A 194 -6.94 6.13 5.59
C ALA A 194 -7.96 5.02 5.30
N ALA A 195 -8.17 4.10 6.23
CA ALA A 195 -9.16 3.04 6.11
C ALA A 195 -10.58 3.61 5.94
N LYS A 196 -10.96 4.60 6.77
CA LYS A 196 -12.25 5.31 6.65
C LYS A 196 -12.40 6.01 5.30
N TYR A 197 -11.37 6.70 4.85
CA TYR A 197 -11.41 7.43 3.59
C TYR A 197 -11.52 6.48 2.39
N LEU A 198 -10.76 5.39 2.39
CA LEU A 198 -10.86 4.35 1.36
C LEU A 198 -12.26 3.74 1.31
N LYS A 199 -12.87 3.46 2.48
CA LYS A 199 -14.27 2.99 2.56
C LYS A 199 -15.26 4.01 1.98
N GLN A 200 -15.09 5.30 2.28
CA GLN A 200 -15.92 6.37 1.69
C GLN A 200 -15.79 6.39 0.17
N LEU A 201 -14.58 6.28 -0.37
CA LEU A 201 -14.33 6.25 -1.81
C LEU A 201 -14.94 4.99 -2.47
N TYR A 202 -14.83 3.84 -1.81
CA TYR A 202 -15.50 2.62 -2.28
C TYR A 202 -17.02 2.77 -2.31
N ASN A 203 -17.61 3.39 -1.30
CA ASN A 203 -19.07 3.63 -1.27
C ASN A 203 -19.56 4.51 -2.43
N ILE A 204 -18.68 5.37 -2.98
CA ILE A 204 -19.01 6.19 -4.17
C ILE A 204 -19.02 5.35 -5.43
N TYR A 205 -18.04 4.45 -5.61
CA TYR A 205 -17.82 3.78 -6.89
C TYR A 205 -18.29 2.32 -6.92
N GLY A 206 -18.33 1.64 -5.77
CA GLY A 206 -18.54 0.20 -5.70
C GLY A 206 -17.44 -0.64 -6.37
N ASP A 207 -16.28 -0.01 -6.63
CA ASP A 207 -15.11 -0.58 -7.30
C ASP A 207 -13.83 -0.14 -6.58
N TRP A 208 -13.00 -1.09 -6.18
CA TRP A 208 -11.79 -0.81 -5.42
C TRP A 208 -10.71 -0.14 -6.27
N SER A 209 -10.56 -0.50 -7.53
CA SER A 209 -9.58 0.12 -8.41
C SER A 209 -9.89 1.60 -8.66
N LEU A 210 -11.17 1.94 -8.80
CA LEU A 210 -11.63 3.33 -8.86
C LEU A 210 -11.45 4.05 -7.51
N ALA A 211 -11.70 3.38 -6.39
CA ALA A 211 -11.47 3.95 -5.07
C ALA A 211 -9.98 4.26 -4.83
N ILE A 212 -9.10 3.32 -5.17
CA ILE A 212 -7.64 3.48 -5.11
C ILE A 212 -7.18 4.64 -6.00
N ALA A 213 -7.62 4.68 -7.25
CA ALA A 213 -7.29 5.80 -8.15
C ALA A 213 -7.83 7.14 -7.62
N SER A 214 -9.04 7.13 -7.02
CA SER A 214 -9.65 8.31 -6.41
C SER A 214 -8.91 8.79 -5.15
N TYR A 215 -8.31 7.88 -4.39
CA TYR A 215 -7.42 8.22 -3.27
C TYR A 215 -6.27 9.12 -3.75
N ASN A 216 -5.66 8.77 -4.88
CA ASN A 216 -4.54 9.53 -5.47
C ASN A 216 -4.95 10.89 -6.04
N CYS A 217 -6.01 10.96 -6.88
CA CYS A 217 -6.32 12.18 -7.64
C CYS A 217 -7.64 12.87 -7.24
N GLY A 218 -8.34 12.33 -6.27
CA GLY A 218 -9.63 12.81 -5.80
C GLY A 218 -10.83 12.38 -6.66
N PRO A 219 -12.02 12.28 -6.06
CA PRO A 219 -13.24 11.81 -6.73
C PRO A 219 -13.69 12.70 -7.89
N GLY A 220 -13.41 14.00 -7.84
CA GLY A 220 -13.73 14.91 -8.93
C GLY A 220 -13.02 14.56 -10.25
N THR A 221 -11.76 14.17 -10.16
CA THR A 221 -10.95 13.74 -11.33
C THR A 221 -11.46 12.42 -11.91
N ILE A 222 -11.74 11.43 -11.06
CA ILE A 222 -12.31 10.15 -11.47
C ILE A 222 -13.67 10.35 -12.16
N ASN A 223 -14.58 11.10 -11.57
CA ASN A 223 -15.88 11.38 -12.16
C ASN A 223 -15.79 12.08 -13.52
N LYS A 224 -14.81 12.97 -13.69
CA LYS A 224 -14.53 13.62 -14.97
C LYS A 224 -14.03 12.62 -16.01
N ALA A 225 -13.15 11.70 -15.63
CA ALA A 225 -12.64 10.65 -16.51
C ALA A 225 -13.75 9.66 -16.92
N ILE A 226 -14.61 9.25 -15.99
CA ILE A 226 -15.78 8.41 -16.26
C ILE A 226 -16.69 9.06 -17.30
N ARG A 227 -17.06 10.35 -17.12
CA ARG A 227 -17.90 11.07 -18.09
C ARG A 227 -17.23 11.17 -19.47
N ARG A 228 -15.93 11.47 -19.52
CA ARG A 228 -15.18 11.59 -20.78
C ARG A 228 -15.05 10.27 -21.53
N SER A 229 -15.04 9.14 -20.83
CA SER A 229 -15.02 7.79 -21.42
C SER A 229 -16.41 7.31 -21.87
N GLY A 230 -17.46 8.12 -21.73
CA GLY A 230 -18.83 7.76 -22.06
C GLY A 230 -19.52 6.88 -21.01
N GLY A 231 -19.06 6.94 -19.76
CA GLY A 231 -19.72 6.28 -18.63
C GLY A 231 -20.99 7.04 -18.20
N THR A 232 -22.02 6.27 -17.85
CA THR A 232 -23.32 6.75 -17.32
C THR A 232 -23.71 5.88 -16.14
N ALA A 233 -24.86 6.20 -15.47
CA ALA A 233 -25.39 5.37 -14.40
C ALA A 233 -25.67 3.92 -14.86
N ASP A 234 -26.16 3.76 -16.09
CA ASP A 234 -26.48 2.46 -16.70
C ASP A 234 -25.26 1.79 -17.33
N LYS A 235 -24.22 2.55 -17.67
CA LYS A 235 -22.99 2.07 -18.28
C LYS A 235 -21.82 2.34 -17.34
N LYS A 236 -21.69 1.46 -16.34
CA LYS A 236 -20.57 1.53 -15.40
C LYS A 236 -19.24 1.34 -16.12
N LYS A 237 -18.23 2.03 -15.63
CA LYS A 237 -16.85 1.99 -16.08
C LYS A 237 -15.96 1.56 -14.94
N ASP A 238 -15.00 0.67 -15.20
CA ASP A 238 -13.94 0.36 -14.26
C ASP A 238 -12.71 1.26 -14.46
N PHE A 239 -11.67 1.06 -13.66
CA PHE A 239 -10.42 1.82 -13.76
C PHE A 239 -9.75 1.67 -15.15
N TRP A 240 -9.76 0.47 -15.72
CA TRP A 240 -9.08 0.19 -16.98
C TRP A 240 -9.82 0.78 -18.19
N ASP A 241 -11.13 0.87 -18.10
CA ASP A 241 -11.96 1.58 -19.10
C ASP A 241 -11.65 3.07 -19.17
N ILE A 242 -11.30 3.69 -18.03
CA ILE A 242 -11.01 5.13 -17.96
C ILE A 242 -9.52 5.45 -17.95
N TYR A 243 -8.65 4.46 -18.05
CA TYR A 243 -7.21 4.56 -17.91
C TYR A 243 -6.61 5.73 -18.68
N PHE A 244 -6.87 5.81 -19.99
CA PHE A 244 -6.32 6.86 -20.85
C PHE A 244 -6.99 8.25 -20.69
N TYR A 245 -8.08 8.34 -19.93
CA TYR A 245 -8.74 9.60 -19.58
C TYR A 245 -8.24 10.18 -18.25
N LEU A 246 -7.42 9.44 -17.54
CA LEU A 246 -6.81 9.85 -16.27
C LEU A 246 -5.54 10.69 -16.49
N PRO A 247 -5.17 11.56 -15.52
CA PRO A 247 -3.85 12.17 -15.48
C PRO A 247 -2.76 11.08 -15.52
N GLN A 248 -1.64 11.39 -16.14
CA GLN A 248 -0.55 10.44 -16.36
C GLN A 248 -0.03 9.81 -15.05
N GLU A 249 0.11 10.61 -14.00
CA GLU A 249 0.51 10.14 -12.66
C GLU A 249 -0.50 9.13 -12.09
N THR A 250 -1.81 9.39 -12.25
CA THR A 250 -2.87 8.52 -11.73
C THR A 250 -3.00 7.22 -12.52
N ARG A 251 -2.67 7.21 -13.81
CA ARG A 251 -2.66 5.96 -14.62
C ARG A 251 -1.76 4.89 -14.02
N GLY A 252 -0.61 5.30 -13.50
CA GLY A 252 0.36 4.39 -12.90
C GLY A 252 -0.01 3.92 -11.49
N TYR A 253 -0.96 4.55 -10.82
CA TYR A 253 -1.17 4.33 -9.41
C TYR A 253 -1.74 2.94 -9.07
N VAL A 254 -2.79 2.49 -9.76
CA VAL A 254 -3.33 1.13 -9.58
C VAL A 254 -2.34 0.05 -10.05
N PRO A 255 -1.68 0.16 -11.21
CA PRO A 255 -0.59 -0.75 -11.57
C PRO A 255 0.54 -0.82 -10.54
N ALA A 256 0.96 0.32 -9.97
CA ALA A 256 1.95 0.37 -8.90
C ALA A 256 1.47 -0.34 -7.63
N PHE A 257 0.20 -0.17 -7.26
CA PHE A 257 -0.43 -0.88 -6.14
C PHE A 257 -0.42 -2.40 -6.35
N ILE A 258 -0.77 -2.88 -7.53
CA ILE A 258 -0.71 -4.31 -7.88
C ILE A 258 0.73 -4.83 -7.77
N ALA A 259 1.69 -4.09 -8.31
CA ALA A 259 3.10 -4.46 -8.23
C ALA A 259 3.65 -4.46 -6.79
N ALA A 260 3.22 -3.51 -5.94
CA ALA A 260 3.58 -3.48 -4.53
C ALA A 260 3.03 -4.72 -3.79
N ASN A 261 1.76 -5.07 -4.00
CA ASN A 261 1.16 -6.30 -3.48
C ASN A 261 1.97 -7.53 -3.92
N TYR A 262 2.27 -7.63 -5.21
CA TYR A 262 3.04 -8.73 -5.76
C TYR A 262 4.42 -8.84 -5.13
N VAL A 263 5.21 -7.76 -5.14
CA VAL A 263 6.61 -7.83 -4.66
C VAL A 263 6.70 -8.07 -3.17
N MET A 264 5.83 -7.46 -2.37
CA MET A 264 5.79 -7.65 -0.92
C MET A 264 5.31 -9.07 -0.52
N THR A 265 4.61 -9.76 -1.41
CA THR A 265 4.19 -11.16 -1.22
C THR A 265 5.26 -12.14 -1.70
N TYR A 266 5.80 -11.93 -2.90
CA TYR A 266 6.70 -12.87 -3.59
C TYR A 266 8.17 -12.44 -3.59
N TYR A 267 8.59 -11.57 -2.68
CA TYR A 267 9.96 -11.05 -2.59
C TYR A 267 11.04 -12.16 -2.57
N LYS A 268 10.77 -13.29 -1.89
CA LYS A 268 11.69 -14.44 -1.82
C LYS A 268 11.94 -15.08 -3.18
N ASP A 269 10.91 -15.13 -4.03
CA ASP A 269 10.99 -15.69 -5.38
C ASP A 269 11.85 -14.82 -6.32
N HIS A 270 12.16 -13.59 -5.90
CA HIS A 270 13.01 -12.63 -6.59
C HIS A 270 14.37 -12.42 -5.91
N ASN A 271 14.78 -13.35 -5.03
CA ASN A 271 16.01 -13.23 -4.24
C ASN A 271 16.08 -11.92 -3.42
N LEU A 272 14.93 -11.43 -2.94
CA LEU A 272 14.85 -10.26 -2.04
C LEU A 272 14.61 -10.73 -0.60
N GLY A 273 15.03 -9.92 0.38
CA GLY A 273 14.74 -10.16 1.80
C GLY A 273 15.44 -11.35 2.43
N LYS A 274 16.44 -11.96 1.79
CA LYS A 274 17.23 -13.04 2.37
C LYS A 274 18.05 -12.59 3.59
N SER A 275 18.26 -11.29 3.71
CA SER A 275 19.10 -10.64 4.70
C SER A 275 18.32 -10.07 5.91
N LEU A 276 17.00 -10.28 6.01
CA LEU A 276 16.21 -9.72 7.09
C LEU A 276 16.33 -10.55 8.37
N ALA A 277 17.12 -10.05 9.33
CA ALA A 277 17.06 -10.50 10.72
C ALA A 277 15.89 -9.81 11.40
N ARG A 278 14.95 -10.60 11.94
CA ARG A 278 13.69 -10.12 12.49
C ARG A 278 13.77 -9.99 14.00
N ARG A 279 13.74 -8.79 14.52
CA ARG A 279 13.41 -8.54 15.93
C ARG A 279 12.23 -7.55 15.94
N PRO A 280 10.97 -8.04 16.06
CA PRO A 280 9.84 -7.13 16.19
C PRO A 280 9.98 -6.33 17.47
N ILE A 281 9.84 -5.00 17.38
CA ILE A 281 9.57 -4.16 18.54
C ILE A 281 8.13 -4.45 18.99
N LEU A 282 7.99 -4.90 20.24
CA LEU A 282 6.70 -4.89 20.91
C LEU A 282 6.53 -3.51 21.53
N THR A 283 5.51 -2.79 21.11
CA THR A 283 5.17 -1.47 21.62
C THR A 283 3.75 -1.44 22.13
N ASP A 284 3.52 -0.61 23.17
CA ASP A 284 2.21 -0.27 23.66
C ASP A 284 2.04 1.25 23.68
N THR A 285 0.79 1.70 23.68
CA THR A 285 0.45 3.12 23.68
C THR A 285 -0.31 3.48 24.94
N ILE A 286 0.12 4.54 25.61
CA ILE A 286 -0.55 5.13 26.76
C ILE A 286 -0.96 6.57 26.43
N HIS A 287 -1.84 7.15 27.27
CA HIS A 287 -2.25 8.55 27.13
C HIS A 287 -1.63 9.41 28.23
N VAL A 288 -0.94 10.45 27.81
CA VAL A 288 -0.25 11.41 28.68
C VAL A 288 -1.15 12.62 28.89
N ASN A 289 -1.38 12.98 30.17
CA ASN A 289 -2.27 14.06 30.59
C ASN A 289 -1.53 15.31 31.10
N LYS A 290 -0.20 15.30 31.06
CA LYS A 290 0.68 16.40 31.44
C LYS A 290 1.53 16.81 30.24
N ARG A 291 2.02 18.04 30.20
CA ARG A 291 3.02 18.45 29.22
C ARG A 291 4.35 17.79 29.57
N VAL A 292 4.89 16.99 28.62
CA VAL A 292 6.13 16.23 28.82
C VAL A 292 7.02 16.38 27.58
N HIS A 293 8.32 16.59 27.83
CA HIS A 293 9.34 16.60 26.78
C HIS A 293 10.01 15.23 26.65
N PHE A 294 10.37 14.81 25.45
CA PHE A 294 11.03 13.52 25.22
C PHE A 294 12.34 13.37 26.00
N GLU A 295 13.06 14.46 26.24
CA GLU A 295 14.28 14.45 27.07
C GLU A 295 13.99 13.96 28.50
N GLN A 296 12.83 14.31 29.07
CA GLN A 296 12.44 13.86 30.40
C GLN A 296 12.14 12.34 30.40
N ILE A 297 11.42 11.86 29.39
CA ILE A 297 11.12 10.44 29.21
C ILE A 297 12.42 9.65 28.98
N SER A 298 13.29 10.16 28.11
CA SER A 298 14.60 9.58 27.79
C SER A 298 15.48 9.44 29.05
N ALA A 299 15.54 10.48 29.86
CA ALA A 299 16.34 10.49 31.08
C ALA A 299 15.84 9.50 32.14
N VAL A 300 14.52 9.42 32.34
CA VAL A 300 13.89 8.56 33.35
C VAL A 300 13.90 7.09 32.94
N LEU A 301 13.57 6.79 31.68
CA LEU A 301 13.43 5.42 31.17
C LEU A 301 14.69 4.88 30.51
N ASN A 302 15.73 5.70 30.36
CA ASN A 302 16.96 5.36 29.62
C ASN A 302 16.67 4.86 28.19
N ILE A 303 15.71 5.51 27.50
CA ILE A 303 15.35 5.25 26.10
C ILE A 303 16.07 6.29 25.23
N PRO A 304 16.75 5.90 24.12
CA PRO A 304 17.33 6.84 23.20
C PRO A 304 16.30 7.82 22.62
N MET A 305 16.67 9.09 22.44
CA MET A 305 15.80 10.12 21.85
C MET A 305 15.31 9.72 20.44
N GLU A 306 16.17 9.08 19.66
CA GLU A 306 15.85 8.60 18.30
C GLU A 306 14.78 7.53 18.34
N GLU A 307 14.78 6.63 19.33
CA GLU A 307 13.74 5.62 19.53
C GLU A 307 12.40 6.27 19.85
N LEU A 308 12.38 7.25 20.76
CA LEU A 308 11.16 8.00 21.09
C LEU A 308 10.59 8.72 19.87
N ARG A 309 11.44 9.34 19.05
CA ARG A 309 11.01 10.02 17.80
C ARG A 309 10.44 9.05 16.77
N VAL A 310 11.08 7.90 16.56
CA VAL A 310 10.62 6.87 15.61
C VAL A 310 9.28 6.27 16.05
N LEU A 311 9.11 6.05 17.34
CA LEU A 311 7.86 5.50 17.89
C LEU A 311 6.73 6.54 17.93
N ASN A 312 7.07 7.84 17.91
CA ASN A 312 6.13 8.95 18.09
C ASN A 312 6.36 10.06 17.03
N PRO A 313 6.33 9.76 15.74
CA PRO A 313 6.71 10.70 14.67
C PRO A 313 5.73 11.86 14.51
N GLN A 314 4.57 11.81 15.15
CA GLN A 314 3.57 12.88 15.17
C GLN A 314 4.02 14.12 15.92
N TYR A 315 4.99 14.01 16.85
CA TYR A 315 5.44 15.14 17.66
C TYR A 315 6.61 15.89 17.00
N ARG A 316 6.32 17.08 16.49
CA ARG A 316 7.27 17.88 15.67
C ARG A 316 8.37 18.55 16.49
N LYS A 317 8.23 18.64 17.82
CA LYS A 317 9.12 19.36 18.74
C LYS A 317 9.57 18.54 19.93
N ASP A 318 9.55 17.21 19.83
CA ASP A 318 9.86 16.31 20.94
C ASP A 318 9.05 16.61 22.22
N GLU A 319 7.82 17.14 22.07
CA GLU A 319 6.98 17.63 23.16
C GLU A 319 5.57 17.08 23.01
N ILE A 320 5.03 16.51 24.10
CA ILE A 320 3.65 16.01 24.21
C ILE A 320 2.86 17.06 24.98
N PRO A 321 1.88 17.76 24.35
CA PRO A 321 1.10 18.81 25.00
C PRO A 321 -0.10 18.23 25.76
N GLY A 322 0.17 17.27 26.67
CA GLY A 322 -0.85 16.54 27.41
C GLY A 322 -1.71 17.39 28.35
N ASP A 323 -1.26 18.61 28.66
CA ASP A 323 -2.02 19.63 29.39
C ASP A 323 -3.19 20.24 28.62
N ILE A 324 -3.22 20.10 27.29
CA ILE A 324 -4.33 20.55 26.43
C ILE A 324 -5.43 19.49 26.38
N ARG A 325 -5.06 18.25 26.13
CA ARG A 325 -5.89 17.04 26.15
C ARG A 325 -4.98 15.82 26.29
N PRO A 326 -5.52 14.63 26.61
CA PRO A 326 -4.72 13.41 26.57
C PRO A 326 -4.18 13.15 25.16
N TYR A 327 -2.87 12.86 25.06
CA TYR A 327 -2.19 12.51 23.81
C TYR A 327 -1.48 11.16 23.94
N ALA A 328 -1.42 10.43 22.83
CA ALA A 328 -0.81 9.12 22.76
C ALA A 328 0.72 9.19 22.88
N LEU A 329 1.31 8.35 23.72
CA LEU A 329 2.74 8.08 23.79
C LEU A 329 2.96 6.60 23.56
N THR A 330 3.67 6.25 22.51
CA THR A 330 4.07 4.88 22.17
C THR A 330 5.47 4.62 22.72
N LEU A 331 5.61 3.55 23.49
CA LEU A 331 6.86 3.11 24.10
C LEU A 331 7.08 1.62 23.86
N PRO A 332 8.31 1.09 23.96
CA PRO A 332 8.51 -0.34 24.08
C PRO A 332 7.69 -0.92 25.24
N SER A 333 6.98 -2.02 25.02
CA SER A 333 6.02 -2.59 25.99
C SER A 333 6.63 -2.80 27.38
N GLN A 334 7.89 -3.19 27.43
CA GLN A 334 8.61 -3.38 28.70
C GLN A 334 8.83 -2.09 29.50
N GLN A 335 8.71 -0.92 28.88
CA GLN A 335 8.92 0.39 29.52
C GLN A 335 7.62 1.05 29.99
N ILE A 336 6.46 0.53 29.59
CA ILE A 336 5.15 1.11 29.94
C ILE A 336 4.95 1.16 31.45
N TYR A 337 5.22 0.06 32.17
CA TYR A 337 5.07 0.02 33.60
C TYR A 337 6.02 1.01 34.31
N SER A 338 7.28 1.07 33.85
CA SER A 338 8.26 2.02 34.39
C SER A 338 7.83 3.47 34.19
N TYR A 339 7.23 3.80 33.04
CA TYR A 339 6.68 5.13 32.81
C TYR A 339 5.53 5.45 33.76
N ILE A 340 4.55 4.56 33.90
CA ILE A 340 3.38 4.77 34.78
C ILE A 340 3.82 5.03 36.22
N VAL A 341 4.78 4.25 36.75
CA VAL A 341 5.30 4.43 38.11
C VAL A 341 6.11 5.72 38.25
N SER A 342 6.70 6.24 37.20
CA SER A 342 7.50 7.48 37.22
C SER A 342 6.67 8.75 37.00
N GLU A 343 5.39 8.63 36.68
CA GLU A 343 4.49 9.77 36.40
C GLU A 343 4.04 10.51 37.66
N ASP A 344 4.18 9.88 38.83
CA ASP A 344 3.95 10.45 40.17
C ASP A 344 5.14 11.31 40.63
#